data_bc5a68751b882001c4df412c35da4881
#
_entry.id   bc5a68751b882001c4df412c35da4881
#
_cell.length_a   1.000
_cell.length_b   1.000
_cell.length_c   1.000
_cell.angle_alpha   90.00
_cell.angle_beta   90.00
_cell.angle_gamma   90.00
#
_symmetry.space_group_name_H-M   'P 1'
#
loop_
_entity.id
_entity.type
_entity.pdbx_description
1 polymer ?
#
loop_
_entity_poly.entity_id
_entity_poly.type
_entity_poly.pdbx_seq_one_letter_code
_entity_poly.pdbx_strand_id
1 'polypeptide(L)'
;MRAGLLTKVITILSPETTINEFGEQVQEYKFKYKTRARVLHDNGSRDIVNGEIFYPYRKSFDVRSYVPVTEFDIIEFEGHQYRIITIDNRIEHTNDKVIVAELINN
;
A
#
# COMPACT_ATOMS: atom_id res chain seq x y z
N MET A 1 -11.71 -6.65 12.67
CA MET A 1 -11.46 -5.21 12.85
C MET A 1 -12.77 -4.44 12.84
N ARG A 2 -12.89 -3.50 13.71
CA ARG A 2 -14.09 -2.66 13.77
C ARG A 2 -14.04 -1.59 12.70
N ALA A 3 -15.20 -1.31 12.11
CA ALA A 3 -15.28 -0.28 11.08
C ALA A 3 -14.80 1.09 11.57
N GLY A 4 -15.00 1.40 12.84
CA GLY A 4 -14.58 2.66 13.41
C GLY A 4 -13.07 2.87 13.46
N LEU A 5 -12.30 1.82 13.26
CA LEU A 5 -10.84 1.93 13.21
C LEU A 5 -10.34 2.26 11.81
N LEU A 6 -11.21 2.16 10.81
CA LEU A 6 -10.87 2.47 9.43
C LEU A 6 -11.06 3.97 9.19
N THR A 7 -10.08 4.74 9.62
CA THR A 7 -10.22 6.20 9.67
C THR A 7 -9.52 6.93 8.54
N LYS A 8 -8.64 6.27 7.83
CA LYS A 8 -7.88 6.90 6.75
C LYS A 8 -8.36 6.39 5.40
N VAL A 9 -8.26 7.24 4.40
CA VAL A 9 -8.67 6.89 3.04
C VAL A 9 -7.42 6.61 2.22
N ILE A 10 -7.41 5.47 1.55
CA ILE A 10 -6.34 5.11 0.64
C ILE A 10 -6.92 4.84 -0.74
N THR A 11 -6.10 5.03 -1.75
CA THR A 11 -6.47 4.73 -3.13
C THR A 11 -5.55 3.65 -3.65
N ILE A 12 -6.12 2.64 -4.28
CA ILE A 12 -5.35 1.57 -4.88
C ILE A 12 -5.28 1.83 -6.37
N LEU A 13 -4.06 1.84 -6.89
CA LEU A 13 -3.78 2.06 -8.30
C LEU A 13 -3.22 0.77 -8.89
N SER A 14 -3.64 0.44 -10.09
CA SER A 14 -3.14 -0.75 -10.75
C SER A 14 -2.25 -0.37 -11.93
N PRO A 15 -1.23 -1.20 -12.22
CA PRO A 15 -0.36 -0.93 -13.35
C PRO A 15 -1.07 -1.23 -14.65
N GLU A 16 -0.86 -0.38 -15.64
CA GLU A 16 -1.38 -0.56 -16.98
C GLU A 16 -0.30 -0.21 -17.97
N THR A 17 -0.09 -1.09 -18.94
CA THR A 17 0.87 -0.85 -19.99
C THR A 17 0.12 -0.32 -21.21
N THR A 18 0.52 0.83 -21.67
CA THR A 18 -0.04 1.44 -22.87
C THR A 18 1.05 1.66 -23.89
N ILE A 19 0.65 1.89 -25.12
CA ILE A 19 1.59 2.22 -26.20
C ILE A 19 1.37 3.67 -26.54
N ASN A 20 2.44 4.47 -26.46
CA ASN A 20 2.33 5.88 -26.79
C ASN A 20 2.37 6.09 -28.30
N GLU A 21 2.29 7.33 -28.73
CA GLU A 21 2.27 7.66 -30.14
C GLU A 21 3.55 7.31 -30.90
N PHE A 22 4.63 7.05 -30.17
CA PHE A 22 5.90 6.65 -30.75
C PHE A 22 6.08 5.14 -30.79
N GLY A 23 5.05 4.40 -30.40
CA GLY A 23 5.13 2.94 -30.36
C GLY A 23 5.86 2.36 -29.16
N GLU A 24 6.20 3.19 -28.19
CA GLU A 24 6.89 2.74 -27.01
C GLU A 24 5.90 2.26 -25.94
N GLN A 25 6.28 1.23 -25.20
CA GLN A 25 5.47 0.76 -24.07
C GLN A 25 5.69 1.70 -22.89
N VAL A 26 4.60 2.20 -22.36
CA VAL A 26 4.63 3.08 -21.20
C VAL A 26 3.80 2.44 -20.10
N GLN A 27 4.38 2.34 -18.91
CA GLN A 27 3.67 1.83 -17.76
C GLN A 27 3.06 2.99 -17.00
N GLU A 28 1.77 2.92 -16.77
CA GLU A 28 1.04 3.92 -16.02
C GLU A 28 0.26 3.23 -14.92
N TYR A 29 -0.09 3.99 -13.89
CA TYR A 29 -0.92 3.49 -12.81
C TYR A 29 -2.26 4.18 -12.87
N LYS A 30 -3.31 3.38 -12.87
CA LYS A 30 -4.67 3.91 -12.95
C LYS A 30 -5.48 3.54 -11.74
N PHE A 31 -6.45 4.38 -11.43
CA PHE A 31 -7.35 4.15 -10.32
C PHE A 31 -7.98 2.77 -10.42
N LYS A 32 -7.94 2.04 -9.32
CA LYS A 32 -8.56 0.74 -9.24
C LYS A 32 -9.65 0.72 -8.16
N TYR A 33 -9.34 1.20 -6.97
CA TYR A 33 -10.27 1.09 -5.86
C TYR A 33 -9.90 2.13 -4.80
N LYS A 34 -10.92 2.66 -4.14
CA LYS A 34 -10.72 3.60 -3.04
C LYS A 34 -11.43 3.04 -1.83
N THR A 35 -10.75 3.00 -0.71
CA THR A 35 -11.33 2.43 0.50
C THR A 35 -10.75 3.10 1.73
N ARG A 36 -11.35 2.82 2.86
CA ARG A 36 -10.82 3.26 4.14
C ARG A 36 -9.91 2.20 4.71
N ALA A 37 -8.91 2.63 5.44
CA ALA A 37 -7.94 1.73 6.03
C ALA A 37 -7.53 2.24 7.40
N ARG A 38 -7.04 1.33 8.20
CA ARG A 38 -6.32 1.67 9.42
C ARG A 38 -4.84 1.68 9.04
N VAL A 39 -4.18 2.80 9.24
CA VAL A 39 -2.78 2.94 8.88
C VAL A 39 -1.92 2.81 10.11
N LEU A 40 -0.98 1.89 10.06
CA LEU A 40 -0.02 1.68 11.14
C LEU A 40 1.36 1.93 10.59
N HIS A 41 2.13 2.67 11.33
CA HIS A 41 3.53 2.82 10.98
C HIS A 41 4.26 1.55 11.39
N ASP A 42 5.12 1.06 10.52
CA ASP A 42 5.90 -0.11 10.82
C ASP A 42 6.89 0.24 11.91
N ASN A 43 6.44 0.06 13.14
CA ASN A 43 7.14 0.40 14.37
C ASN A 43 7.51 1.85 14.54
N GLY A 44 7.33 2.68 13.55
CA GLY A 44 7.70 4.07 13.62
C GLY A 44 9.10 4.27 14.17
N SER A 45 9.85 3.22 14.25
CA SER A 45 11.12 3.26 14.92
C SER A 45 12.24 3.33 13.92
N ARG A 46 13.23 4.04 14.31
CA ARG A 46 14.48 4.03 13.62
C ARG A 46 15.26 2.86 14.17
N ASP A 47 15.67 1.98 13.29
CA ASP A 47 16.56 0.93 13.67
C ASP A 47 17.99 1.42 13.46
N ILE A 48 18.81 1.18 14.44
CA ILE A 48 20.22 1.50 14.33
C ILE A 48 20.95 0.18 14.10
N VAL A 49 21.47 0.04 12.89
CA VAL A 49 22.23 -1.15 12.52
C VAL A 49 23.63 -0.68 12.14
N ASN A 50 24.61 -1.20 12.83
CA ASN A 50 26.02 -0.86 12.57
C ASN A 50 26.30 0.64 12.61
N GLY A 51 25.59 1.36 13.49
CA GLY A 51 25.78 2.80 13.61
C GLY A 51 25.01 3.62 12.60
N GLU A 52 24.31 2.99 11.70
CA GLU A 52 23.48 3.69 10.72
C GLU A 52 22.03 3.71 11.17
N ILE A 53 21.35 4.79 10.87
CA ILE A 53 19.94 4.93 11.20
C ILE A 53 19.13 4.47 10.01
N PHE A 54 18.28 3.48 10.25
CA PHE A 54 17.37 2.96 9.24
C PHE A 54 16.02 3.61 9.39
N TYR A 55 15.52 4.14 8.28
CA TYR A 55 14.14 4.66 8.20
C TYR A 55 13.39 3.78 7.23
N PRO A 56 12.74 2.75 7.69
CA PRO A 56 12.11 1.81 6.76
C PRO A 56 10.91 2.36 6.04
N TYR A 57 10.56 3.55 6.05
CA TYR A 57 9.47 4.16 5.28
C TYR A 57 8.35 3.19 4.89
N ARG A 58 8.06 2.27 5.78
CA ARG A 58 7.03 1.27 5.56
C ARG A 58 5.80 1.61 6.37
N LYS A 59 4.66 1.25 5.82
CA LYS A 59 3.40 1.39 6.54
C LYS A 59 2.60 0.13 6.35
N SER A 60 1.83 -0.22 7.37
CA SER A 60 0.87 -1.30 7.28
C SER A 60 -0.50 -0.69 7.11
N PHE A 61 -1.24 -1.22 6.16
CA PHE A 61 -2.61 -0.77 5.91
C PHE A 61 -3.54 -1.93 6.16
N ASP A 62 -4.41 -1.80 7.16
CA ASP A 62 -5.42 -2.81 7.43
C ASP A 62 -6.68 -2.42 6.68
N VAL A 63 -7.13 -3.30 5.81
CA VAL A 63 -8.35 -3.09 5.03
C VAL A 63 -9.24 -4.31 5.14
N ARG A 64 -10.47 -4.18 4.69
CA ARG A 64 -11.38 -5.31 4.66
C ARG A 64 -10.91 -6.34 3.64
N SER A 65 -11.22 -7.61 3.91
CA SER A 65 -10.73 -8.71 3.07
C SER A 65 -11.27 -8.66 1.64
N TYR A 66 -12.40 -7.98 1.42
CA TYR A 66 -12.99 -7.91 0.09
C TYR A 66 -12.32 -6.87 -0.82
N VAL A 67 -11.43 -6.06 -0.28
CA VAL A 67 -10.78 -5.01 -1.06
C VAL A 67 -9.89 -5.65 -2.13
N PRO A 68 -10.08 -5.31 -3.41
CA PRO A 68 -9.29 -5.91 -4.48
C PRO A 68 -7.92 -5.27 -4.55
N VAL A 69 -6.90 -6.01 -4.15
CA VAL A 69 -5.53 -5.51 -4.19
C VAL A 69 -4.60 -6.68 -4.51
N THR A 70 -3.60 -6.43 -5.31
CA THR A 70 -2.59 -7.42 -5.66
C THR A 70 -1.20 -6.86 -5.37
N GLU A 71 -0.20 -7.73 -5.41
CA GLU A 71 1.18 -7.34 -5.17
C GLU A 71 1.72 -6.35 -6.20
N PHE A 72 1.08 -6.27 -7.34
CA PHE A 72 1.51 -5.37 -8.41
C PHE A 72 0.92 -3.98 -8.29
N ASP A 73 -0.04 -3.80 -7.39
CA ASP A 73 -0.71 -2.53 -7.21
C ASP A 73 0.11 -1.58 -6.36
N ILE A 74 -0.27 -0.32 -6.39
CA ILE A 74 0.34 0.73 -5.59
C ILE A 74 -0.74 1.34 -4.71
N ILE A 75 -0.38 1.70 -3.50
CA ILE A 75 -1.27 2.42 -2.60
C ILE A 75 -0.89 3.88 -2.60
N GLU A 76 -1.86 4.74 -2.84
CA GLU A 76 -1.68 6.18 -2.71
C GLU A 76 -2.32 6.64 -1.41
N PHE A 77 -1.54 7.30 -0.58
CA PHE A 77 -1.99 7.74 0.73
C PHE A 77 -1.33 9.08 1.06
N GLU A 78 -2.15 10.08 1.34
CA GLU A 78 -1.69 11.42 1.71
C GLU A 78 -0.69 12.02 0.72
N GLY A 79 -0.94 11.80 -0.57
CA GLY A 79 -0.08 12.37 -1.60
C GLY A 79 1.19 11.59 -1.87
N HIS A 80 1.38 10.47 -1.19
CA HIS A 80 2.55 9.62 -1.39
C HIS A 80 2.12 8.28 -1.96
N GLN A 81 3.01 7.65 -2.68
CA GLN A 81 2.76 6.34 -3.26
C GLN A 81 3.61 5.29 -2.57
N TYR A 82 3.02 4.14 -2.34
CA TYR A 82 3.65 3.03 -1.63
C TYR A 82 3.57 1.78 -2.48
N ARG A 83 4.70 1.10 -2.61
CA ARG A 83 4.77 -0.18 -3.32
C ARG A 83 4.44 -1.29 -2.34
N ILE A 84 3.56 -2.19 -2.74
CA ILE A 84 3.16 -3.30 -1.87
C ILE A 84 4.28 -4.33 -1.77
N ILE A 85 4.60 -4.69 -0.54
CA ILE A 85 5.61 -5.70 -0.25
C ILE A 85 4.95 -7.04 0.02
N THR A 86 3.97 -7.05 0.93
CA THR A 86 3.25 -8.27 1.28
C THR A 86 1.79 -7.98 1.50
N ILE A 87 0.96 -8.98 1.29
CA ILE A 87 -0.46 -8.94 1.61
C ILE A 87 -0.74 -10.16 2.46
N ASP A 88 -1.23 -9.93 3.68
CA ASP A 88 -1.55 -10.99 4.62
C ASP A 88 -3.04 -11.03 4.84
N ASN A 89 -3.68 -12.11 4.45
CA ASN A 89 -5.11 -12.28 4.61
C ASN A 89 -5.41 -12.90 5.96
N ARG A 90 -6.11 -12.15 6.82
CA ARG A 90 -6.47 -12.61 8.15
C ARG A 90 -7.96 -12.94 8.23
N ILE A 91 -8.40 -13.73 7.28
CA ILE A 91 -9.82 -14.04 7.14
C ILE A 91 -10.36 -14.82 8.32
N GLU A 92 -9.56 -15.69 8.88
CA GLU A 92 -10.01 -16.60 9.94
C GLU A 92 -10.45 -15.89 11.21
N HIS A 93 -9.87 -14.76 11.51
CA HIS A 93 -10.12 -14.07 12.78
C HIS A 93 -10.87 -12.77 12.64
N THR A 94 -10.48 -11.95 11.70
CA THR A 94 -10.96 -10.56 11.63
C THR A 94 -11.56 -10.19 10.31
N ASN A 95 -11.47 -11.07 9.34
CA ASN A 95 -11.96 -10.80 7.99
C ASN A 95 -11.29 -9.57 7.38
N ASP A 96 -10.02 -9.39 7.71
CA ASP A 96 -9.21 -8.28 7.24
C ASP A 96 -8.07 -8.79 6.40
N LYS A 97 -7.42 -7.86 5.69
CA LYS A 97 -6.13 -8.14 5.13
C LYS A 97 -5.19 -6.99 5.51
N VAL A 98 -3.97 -7.35 5.81
CA VAL A 98 -2.92 -6.39 6.17
C VAL A 98 -1.98 -6.28 4.99
N ILE A 99 -1.80 -5.05 4.52
CA ILE A 99 -0.92 -4.78 3.40
C ILE A 99 0.27 -4.02 3.95
N VAL A 100 1.45 -4.59 3.76
CA VAL A 100 2.69 -3.89 4.12
C VAL A 100 3.24 -3.28 2.84
N ALA A 101 3.46 -1.99 2.87
CA ALA A 101 3.91 -1.26 1.70
C ALA A 101 5.07 -0.33 2.05
N GLU A 102 5.90 -0.08 1.08
CA GLU A 102 7.09 0.74 1.22
C GLU A 102 6.95 1.99 0.37
N LEU A 103 7.37 3.11 0.93
CA LEU A 103 7.30 4.39 0.24
C LEU A 103 8.12 4.34 -1.04
N ILE A 104 7.49 4.68 -2.14
CA ILE A 104 8.18 4.86 -3.40
C ILE A 104 8.72 6.28 -3.40
N ASN A 105 9.88 6.44 -3.92
CA ASN A 105 10.49 7.74 -4.01
C ASN A 105 9.56 8.71 -4.76
N ASN A 106 9.33 9.83 -4.16
CA ASN A 106 8.47 10.85 -4.75
C ASN A 106 9.17 12.18 -4.87
#